data_5b8c2ad3ceeea595087aba25ab62055c
#
_entry.id   5b8c2ad3ceeea595087aba25ab62055c
#
_cell.length_a   1.000
_cell.length_b   1.000
_cell.length_c   1.000
_cell.angle_alpha   90.00
_cell.angle_beta   90.00
_cell.angle_gamma   90.00
#
_symmetry.space_group_name_H-M   'P 1'
#
loop_
_entity.id
_entity.type
_entity.pdbx_description
1 polymer ?
#
loop_
_entity_poly.entity_id
_entity_poly.type
_entity_poly.pdbx_seq_one_letter_code
_entity_poly.pdbx_strand_id
1 'polypeptide(L)'
;MMQDPRPINTNIKTKLINPEKEKPSRWSFLKILREHSDLRLFYPEINPNAEVYKMRDNLYCIYYDGIHCGEMWCYLIDGPQKAMLIDTAFGLGDLKGLIHKLIGDKEIIVCNTHCH
;
A
#
# COMPACT_ATOMS: atom_id res chain seq x y z
N MET A 1 5.38 -20.74 -7.19
CA MET A 1 3.93 -20.84 -6.97
C MET A 1 3.43 -19.60 -6.26
N MET A 2 2.31 -19.11 -6.69
CA MET A 2 1.71 -17.95 -6.04
C MET A 2 1.19 -18.33 -4.66
N GLN A 3 1.49 -17.49 -3.67
CA GLN A 3 0.88 -17.62 -2.35
C GLN A 3 -0.61 -17.32 -2.41
N ASP A 4 -1.33 -17.71 -1.35
CA ASP A 4 -2.71 -17.27 -1.15
C ASP A 4 -2.77 -15.74 -1.32
N PRO A 5 -3.66 -15.24 -2.17
CA PRO A 5 -3.78 -13.80 -2.41
C PRO A 5 -4.28 -13.03 -1.18
N ARG A 6 -4.72 -13.71 -0.15
CA ARG A 6 -5.24 -13.07 1.06
C ARG A 6 -4.22 -13.12 2.18
N PRO A 7 -3.35 -12.12 2.30
CA PRO A 7 -2.43 -12.04 3.42
C PRO A 7 -3.15 -11.81 4.75
N ILE A 8 -4.39 -11.33 4.69
CA ILE A 8 -5.17 -10.97 5.86
C ILE A 8 -6.13 -12.09 6.20
N ASN A 9 -6.19 -12.43 7.48
CA ASN A 9 -7.06 -13.48 7.97
C ASN A 9 -8.54 -13.13 7.73
N THR A 10 -9.27 -14.04 7.10
CA THR A 10 -10.68 -13.85 6.78
C THR A 10 -11.56 -13.70 8.03
N ASN A 11 -11.16 -14.27 9.16
CA ASN A 11 -11.90 -14.10 10.40
C ASN A 11 -11.89 -12.64 10.88
N ILE A 12 -10.79 -11.94 10.68
CA ILE A 12 -10.71 -10.53 10.99
C ILE A 12 -11.63 -9.74 10.06
N LYS A 13 -11.60 -10.06 8.78
CA LYS A 13 -12.49 -9.46 7.80
C LYS A 13 -13.96 -9.60 8.21
N THR A 14 -14.34 -10.78 8.63
CA THR A 14 -15.72 -11.05 9.06
C THR A 14 -16.12 -10.21 10.27
N LYS A 15 -15.19 -9.99 11.19
CA LYS A 15 -15.45 -9.18 12.39
C LYS A 15 -15.51 -7.69 12.11
N LEU A 16 -14.71 -7.21 11.17
CA LEU A 16 -14.54 -5.79 10.91
C LEU A 16 -15.55 -5.23 9.92
N ILE A 17 -16.04 -6.04 9.01
CA ILE A 17 -16.97 -5.60 7.97
C ILE A 17 -18.39 -5.82 8.42
N ASN A 18 -19.13 -4.74 8.52
CA ASN A 18 -20.57 -4.75 8.73
C ASN A 18 -21.23 -4.26 7.43
N PRO A 19 -21.87 -5.16 6.67
CA PRO A 19 -22.43 -4.80 5.36
C PRO A 19 -23.56 -3.78 5.44
N GLU A 20 -24.17 -3.61 6.58
CA GLU A 20 -25.22 -2.61 6.77
C GLU A 20 -24.69 -1.23 7.08
N LYS A 21 -23.52 -1.15 7.69
CA LYS A 21 -22.93 0.11 8.17
C LYS A 21 -21.72 0.55 7.40
N GLU A 22 -21.04 -0.35 6.73
CA GLU A 22 -19.77 -0.10 6.08
C GLU A 22 -19.84 -0.34 4.58
N LYS A 23 -19.15 0.50 3.83
CA LYS A 23 -19.03 0.29 2.39
C LYS A 23 -18.18 -0.95 2.15
N PRO A 24 -18.64 -1.92 1.38
CA PRO A 24 -18.01 -3.23 1.28
C PRO A 24 -16.76 -3.28 0.41
N SER A 25 -16.42 -2.21 -0.30
CA SER A 25 -15.27 -2.18 -1.20
C SER A 25 -14.01 -1.72 -0.48
N ARG A 26 -13.31 -0.76 -1.04
CA ARG A 26 -12.02 -0.26 -0.55
C ARG A 26 -12.03 0.21 0.91
N TRP A 27 -13.13 0.73 1.39
CA TRP A 27 -13.26 1.13 2.79
C TRP A 27 -13.00 -0.02 3.74
N SER A 28 -13.60 -1.15 3.44
CA SER A 28 -13.41 -2.35 4.24
C SER A 28 -11.99 -2.87 4.15
N PHE A 29 -11.39 -2.80 2.97
CA PHE A 29 -10.01 -3.22 2.77
C PHE A 29 -9.03 -2.36 3.57
N LEU A 30 -9.15 -1.05 3.50
CA LEU A 30 -8.31 -0.13 4.26
C LEU A 30 -8.47 -0.33 5.77
N LYS A 31 -9.70 -0.50 6.23
CA LYS A 31 -9.97 -0.75 7.64
C LYS A 31 -9.28 -2.03 8.11
N ILE A 32 -9.38 -3.09 7.32
CA ILE A 32 -8.71 -4.36 7.64
C ILE A 32 -7.20 -4.15 7.70
N LEU A 33 -6.62 -3.44 6.74
CA LEU A 33 -5.19 -3.17 6.72
C LEU A 33 -4.75 -2.37 7.95
N ARG A 34 -5.48 -1.34 8.31
CA ARG A 34 -5.14 -0.50 9.46
C ARG A 34 -5.21 -1.23 10.79
N GLU A 35 -6.05 -2.23 10.88
CA GLU A 35 -6.16 -3.03 12.10
C GLU A 35 -5.15 -4.17 12.18
N HIS A 36 -4.39 -4.39 11.12
CA HIS A 36 -3.26 -5.32 11.09
C HIS A 36 -1.96 -4.55 11.30
N SER A 37 -1.64 -4.26 12.54
CA SER A 37 -0.43 -3.50 12.87
C SER A 37 0.86 -4.18 12.42
N ASP A 38 0.87 -5.49 12.35
CA ASP A 38 2.01 -6.29 11.90
C ASP A 38 2.33 -6.12 10.41
N LEU A 39 1.37 -5.69 9.61
CA LEU A 39 1.57 -5.39 8.19
C LEU A 39 2.04 -3.96 7.95
N ARG A 40 1.81 -3.07 8.90
CA ARG A 40 2.02 -1.64 8.72
C ARG A 40 3.45 -1.24 8.99
N LEU A 41 4.01 -0.48 8.06
CA LEU A 41 5.30 0.19 8.19
C LEU A 41 5.06 1.69 8.04
N PHE A 42 5.54 2.48 8.99
CA PHE A 42 5.30 3.92 8.96
C PHE A 42 6.59 4.70 9.20
N TYR A 43 6.93 5.54 8.26
CA TYR A 43 8.17 6.34 8.29
C TYR A 43 7.83 7.82 8.12
N PRO A 44 7.24 8.45 9.15
CA PRO A 44 6.78 9.84 9.05
C PRO A 44 7.90 10.84 8.85
N GLU A 45 9.11 10.50 9.26
CA GLU A 45 10.29 11.34 9.06
C GLU A 45 10.70 11.44 7.57
N ILE A 46 10.26 10.48 6.75
CA ILE A 46 10.52 10.48 5.31
C ILE A 46 9.30 10.94 4.55
N ASN A 47 8.17 10.32 4.82
CA ASN A 47 6.91 10.67 4.15
C ASN A 47 5.72 10.53 5.10
N PRO A 48 5.32 11.62 5.75
CA PRO A 48 4.22 11.58 6.72
C PRO A 48 2.84 11.33 6.10
N ASN A 49 2.73 11.48 4.78
CA ASN A 49 1.45 11.32 4.07
C ASN A 49 1.18 9.88 3.62
N ALA A 50 2.17 9.00 3.72
CA ALA A 50 2.08 7.64 3.19
C ALA A 50 1.95 6.61 4.31
N GLU A 51 0.98 5.72 4.18
CA GLU A 51 0.90 4.49 4.96
C GLU A 51 1.41 3.34 4.10
N VAL A 52 2.30 2.52 4.63
CA VAL A 52 2.87 1.38 3.91
C VAL A 52 2.42 0.09 4.56
N TYR A 53 2.00 -0.85 3.74
CA TYR A 53 1.61 -2.18 4.18
C TYR A 53 2.39 -3.23 3.42
N LYS A 54 3.18 -4.03 4.14
CA LYS A 54 3.92 -5.14 3.55
C LYS A 54 2.99 -6.33 3.37
N MET A 55 2.50 -6.50 2.16
CA MET A 55 1.52 -7.53 1.84
C MET A 55 2.16 -8.91 1.62
N ARG A 56 3.39 -8.93 1.14
CA ARG A 56 4.19 -10.13 0.90
C ARG A 56 5.66 -9.77 1.06
N ASP A 57 6.54 -10.74 0.99
CA ASP A 57 7.98 -10.50 1.12
C ASP A 57 8.51 -9.49 0.10
N ASN A 58 7.89 -9.46 -1.08
CA ASN A 58 8.30 -8.58 -2.17
C ASN A 58 7.21 -7.63 -2.66
N LEU A 59 6.15 -7.45 -1.89
CA LEU A 59 5.02 -6.60 -2.32
C LEU A 59 4.61 -5.65 -1.20
N TYR A 60 4.67 -4.38 -1.50
CA TYR A 60 4.21 -3.31 -0.62
C TYR A 60 3.03 -2.57 -1.24
N CYS A 61 2.05 -2.26 -0.44
CA CYS A 61 0.96 -1.36 -0.77
C CYS A 61 1.22 -0.03 -0.09
N ILE A 62 1.26 1.05 -0.85
CA ILE A 62 1.48 2.40 -0.35
C ILE A 62 0.19 3.18 -0.52
N TYR A 63 -0.35 3.63 0.59
CA TYR A 63 -1.63 4.32 0.63
C TYR A 63 -1.45 5.78 1.02
N TYR A 64 -2.13 6.65 0.29
CA TYR A 64 -2.24 8.07 0.63
C TYR A 64 -3.69 8.43 0.86
N ASP A 65 -3.96 9.13 1.95
CA ASP A 65 -5.25 9.75 2.16
C ASP A 65 -5.41 10.89 1.14
N GLY A 66 -6.46 10.80 0.35
CA GLY A 66 -6.67 11.74 -0.74
C GLY A 66 -7.08 13.12 -0.26
N ILE A 67 -6.48 14.13 -0.85
CA ILE A 67 -6.79 15.52 -0.52
C ILE A 67 -8.04 15.98 -1.27
N HIS A 68 -8.16 15.61 -2.54
CA HIS A 68 -9.26 16.04 -3.40
C HIS A 68 -10.06 14.91 -4.03
N CYS A 69 -9.40 13.82 -4.34
CA CYS A 69 -9.97 12.75 -5.17
C CYS A 69 -10.24 11.47 -4.39
N GLY A 70 -10.09 11.51 -3.07
CA GLY A 70 -10.19 10.32 -2.26
C GLY A 70 -8.86 9.58 -2.14
N GLU A 71 -8.93 8.29 -2.01
CA GLU A 71 -7.77 7.46 -1.73
C GLU A 71 -6.88 7.28 -2.94
N MET A 72 -5.58 7.24 -2.69
CA MET A 72 -4.59 6.94 -3.70
C MET A 72 -3.74 5.77 -3.28
N TRP A 73 -3.55 4.84 -4.19
CA TRP A 73 -2.84 3.60 -3.96
C TRP A 73 -1.68 3.47 -4.93
N CYS A 74 -0.51 3.13 -4.40
CA CYS A 74 0.64 2.71 -5.19
C CYS A 74 1.06 1.33 -4.74
N TYR A 75 1.64 0.57 -5.65
CA TYR A 75 2.14 -0.76 -5.34
C TYR A 75 3.60 -0.86 -5.72
N LEU A 76 4.41 -1.35 -4.78
CA LEU A 76 5.85 -1.54 -5.00
C LEU A 76 6.16 -3.02 -5.00
N ILE A 77 6.70 -3.48 -6.11
CA ILE A 77 7.17 -4.86 -6.27
C ILE A 77 8.69 -4.84 -6.17
N ASP A 78 9.22 -5.52 -5.17
CA ASP A 78 10.66 -5.62 -4.95
C ASP A 78 11.21 -6.85 -5.65
N GLY A 79 11.75 -6.67 -6.85
CA GLY A 79 12.44 -7.73 -7.57
C GLY A 79 13.87 -7.93 -7.08
N PRO A 80 14.54 -9.00 -7.50
CA PRO A 80 15.88 -9.31 -7.02
C PRO A 80 16.95 -8.30 -7.48
N GLN A 81 16.76 -7.65 -8.61
CA GLN A 81 17.71 -6.69 -9.17
C GLN A 81 17.09 -5.30 -9.32
N LYS A 82 15.84 -5.23 -9.71
CA LYS A 82 15.10 -4.00 -9.96
C LYS A 82 13.77 -4.07 -9.24
N ALA A 83 13.20 -2.92 -8.99
CA ALA A 83 11.86 -2.82 -8.43
C ALA A 83 10.91 -2.17 -9.44
N MET A 84 9.63 -2.43 -9.28
CA MET A 84 8.59 -1.79 -10.07
C MET A 84 7.64 -1.03 -9.14
N LEU A 85 7.46 0.25 -9.42
CA LEU A 85 6.45 1.06 -8.77
C LEU A 85 5.25 1.22 -9.71
N ILE A 86 4.10 0.80 -9.25
CA ILE A 86 2.84 0.92 -9.99
C ILE A 86 2.09 2.10 -9.42
N ASP A 87 1.90 3.12 -10.24
CA ASP A 87 1.38 4.44 -9.91
C ASP A 87 2.26 5.23 -8.92
N THR A 88 2.05 6.52 -8.85
CA THR A 88 2.93 7.44 -8.10
C THR A 88 2.17 8.40 -7.19
N ALA A 89 0.86 8.22 -7.03
CA ALA A 89 0.00 9.18 -6.35
C ALA A 89 0.13 10.58 -6.98
N PHE A 90 0.02 11.64 -6.21
CA PHE A 90 0.18 13.02 -6.73
C PHE A 90 1.50 13.65 -6.29
N GLY A 91 2.49 12.84 -5.96
CA GLY A 91 3.79 13.35 -5.55
C GLY A 91 3.81 13.97 -4.15
N LEU A 92 2.93 13.53 -3.27
CA LEU A 92 2.91 14.00 -1.90
C LEU A 92 4.06 13.41 -1.10
N GLY A 93 4.83 14.28 -0.45
CA GLY A 93 5.97 13.89 0.35
C GLY A 93 7.10 13.29 -0.49
N ASP A 94 8.01 12.60 0.16
CA ASP A 94 9.16 11.96 -0.49
C ASP A 94 8.89 10.48 -0.78
N LEU A 95 8.21 10.21 -1.87
CA LEU A 95 7.92 8.83 -2.28
C LEU A 95 9.19 8.07 -2.65
N LYS A 96 10.13 8.71 -3.34
CA LYS A 96 11.39 8.08 -3.72
C LYS A 96 12.23 7.69 -2.50
N GLY A 97 12.36 8.59 -1.55
CA GLY A 97 13.06 8.31 -0.29
C GLY A 97 12.40 7.19 0.50
N LEU A 98 11.08 7.16 0.52
CA LEU A 98 10.32 6.08 1.15
C LEU A 98 10.62 4.73 0.49
N ILE A 99 10.61 4.67 -0.83
CA ILE A 99 10.90 3.43 -1.57
C ILE A 99 12.33 2.97 -1.25
N HIS A 100 13.30 3.86 -1.28
CA HIS A 100 14.69 3.51 -0.95
C HIS A 100 14.84 3.02 0.50
N LYS A 101 14.03 3.54 1.41
CA LYS A 101 13.98 3.03 2.79
C LYS A 101 13.47 1.59 2.85
N LEU A 102 12.50 1.26 2.01
CA LEU A 102 11.89 -0.07 2.01
C LEU A 102 12.78 -1.13 1.35
N ILE A 103 13.42 -0.80 0.25
CA ILE A 103 14.07 -1.78 -0.63
C ILE A 103 15.54 -1.47 -0.96
N GLY A 104 16.09 -0.37 -0.47
CA GLY A 104 17.44 0.06 -0.82
C GLY A 104 17.53 0.75 -2.17
N ASP A 105 18.74 0.89 -2.70
CA ASP A 105 19.05 1.70 -3.89
C ASP A 105 18.91 0.93 -5.20
N LYS A 106 17.86 0.16 -5.34
CA LYS A 106 17.59 -0.53 -6.61
C LYS A 106 17.08 0.45 -7.66
N GLU A 107 17.34 0.12 -8.91
CA GLU A 107 16.68 0.77 -10.03
C GLU A 107 15.18 0.55 -9.95
N ILE A 108 14.41 1.62 -10.09
CA ILE A 108 12.96 1.58 -10.01
C ILE A 108 12.38 1.82 -11.39
N ILE A 109 11.57 0.88 -11.86
CA ILE A 109 10.78 1.04 -13.08
C ILE A 109 9.41 1.53 -12.65
N VAL A 110 8.97 2.64 -13.24
CA VAL A 110 7.65 3.21 -12.94
C VAL A 110 6.66 2.84 -14.05
N CYS A 111 5.50 2.35 -13.65
CA CYS A 111 4.42 2.00 -14.55
C CYS A 111 3.12 2.65 -14.05
N ASN A 112 2.48 3.44 -14.89
CA ASN A 112 1.21 4.07 -14.55
C ASN A 112 0.04 3.26 -15.11
N THR A 113 -0.99 3.06 -14.30
CA THR A 113 -2.21 2.38 -14.72
C THR A 113 -3.15 3.34 -15.44
N HIS A 114 -3.10 4.61 -15.11
CA HIS A 114 -3.95 5.66 -15.66
C HIS A 114 -3.31 7.03 -15.43
N CYS A 115 -3.88 8.06 -16.00
CA CYS A 115 -3.47 9.45 -15.78
C CYS A 115 -4.56 10.26 -15.07
N HIS A 116 -4.13 11.23 -14.37
CA HIS A 116 -5.00 12.23 -13.76
C HIS A 116 -4.70 13.63 -14.27
#